data_aa28597f1cfbc72993b3937854ee5b97
#
_entry.id   aa28597f1cfbc72993b3937854ee5b97
#
_cell.length_a   1.000
_cell.length_b   1.000
_cell.length_c   1.000
_cell.angle_alpha   90.00
_cell.angle_beta   90.00
_cell.angle_gamma   90.00
#
_symmetry.space_group_name_H-M   'P 1'
#
loop_
_entity.id
_entity.type
_entity.pdbx_description
1 polymer ?
#
loop_
_entity_poly.entity_id
_entity_poly.type
_entity_poly.pdbx_seq_one_letter_code
_entity_poly.pdbx_strand_id
1 'polypeptide(L)'
;AINGVLHLTEDEHMRNAFLWFLEKLEVVEISRDIPWLIEHFKDNADMMNFVGEIFTKVGLGIQSLYIKDESFDQWLKNVSQEEGKVADIMTNKGLSLSKMIDDVPMLTVTEEDGKRLVREFVFQQIGRNGSLCDMDVMSQSTGTLRLLTLIPAIYFAINNEKTVLIDEIDNGIHPMLIKNLVKFFGESKSNGQLIYTTHETALLNQQELMRPDEVWFVEKVEGCTKMYSLNDFKIHKTISIENGYLDGRFGAIPFIGTL
;
A
#
# COMPACT_ATOMS: atom_id res chain seq x y z
N ALA A 1 -10.10 9.46 23.64
CA ALA A 1 -9.97 8.08 24.17
C ALA A 1 -8.49 7.69 24.38
N ILE A 2 -7.58 8.08 23.47
CA ILE A 2 -6.14 7.73 23.52
C ILE A 2 -5.45 8.38 24.74
N ASN A 3 -5.73 9.63 25.05
CA ASN A 3 -5.16 10.33 26.21
C ASN A 3 -5.52 9.70 27.54
N GLY A 4 -6.67 9.00 27.65
CA GLY A 4 -7.08 8.31 28.86
C GLY A 4 -6.26 7.06 29.18
N VAL A 5 -5.79 6.34 28.16
CA VAL A 5 -4.97 5.12 28.33
C VAL A 5 -3.54 5.45 28.76
N LEU A 6 -2.98 6.54 28.25
CA LEU A 6 -1.62 7.01 28.60
C LEU A 6 -1.50 7.46 30.06
N HIS A 7 -2.60 7.86 30.70
CA HIS A 7 -2.63 8.22 32.12
C HIS A 7 -2.84 7.03 33.08
N LEU A 8 -3.19 5.83 32.55
CA LEU A 8 -3.51 4.66 33.36
C LEU A 8 -2.32 3.75 33.68
N THR A 9 -1.15 3.98 33.05
CA THR A 9 0.03 3.15 33.28
C THR A 9 1.15 3.99 33.90
N GLU A 10 1.45 3.70 35.20
CA GLU A 10 2.65 4.24 35.86
C GLU A 10 3.94 3.57 35.38
N ASP A 11 3.82 2.42 34.67
CA ASP A 11 4.95 1.67 34.12
C ASP A 11 5.41 2.28 32.79
N GLU A 12 6.62 2.82 32.80
CA GLU A 12 7.27 3.45 31.64
C GLU A 12 7.47 2.46 30.48
N HIS A 13 7.78 1.21 30.76
CA HIS A 13 8.00 0.19 29.72
C HIS A 13 6.69 -0.14 28.99
N MET A 14 5.59 -0.28 29.71
CA MET A 14 4.28 -0.50 29.10
C MET A 14 3.83 0.69 28.27
N ARG A 15 4.06 1.91 28.76
CA ARG A 15 3.75 3.13 28.03
C ARG A 15 4.57 3.23 26.74
N ASN A 16 5.87 2.97 26.80
CA ASN A 16 6.75 3.01 25.64
C ASN A 16 6.37 1.95 24.59
N ALA A 17 6.03 0.73 25.03
CA ALA A 17 5.54 -0.31 24.15
C ALA A 17 4.24 0.11 23.44
N PHE A 18 3.28 0.68 24.18
CA PHE A 18 2.03 1.17 23.62
C PHE A 18 2.25 2.30 22.61
N LEU A 19 3.11 3.27 22.92
CA LEU A 19 3.47 4.36 22.00
C LEU A 19 4.14 3.83 20.75
N TRP A 20 4.97 2.79 20.85
CA TRP A 20 5.57 2.16 19.68
C TRP A 20 4.51 1.60 18.72
N PHE A 21 3.48 0.89 19.23
CA PHE A 21 2.38 0.41 18.39
C PHE A 21 1.59 1.54 17.72
N LEU A 22 1.45 2.68 18.38
CA LEU A 22 0.71 3.82 17.84
C LEU A 22 1.50 4.62 16.81
N GLU A 23 2.80 4.79 17.04
CA GLU A 23 3.62 5.74 16.28
C GLU A 23 4.51 5.06 15.25
N LYS A 24 4.97 3.84 15.54
CA LYS A 24 5.96 3.13 14.73
C LYS A 24 5.38 2.01 13.88
N LEU A 25 4.25 1.42 14.29
CA LEU A 25 3.62 0.35 13.51
C LEU A 25 2.60 0.91 12.52
N GLU A 26 2.73 0.51 11.28
CA GLU A 26 1.82 0.84 10.18
C GLU A 26 1.32 -0.45 9.54
N VAL A 27 0.01 -0.69 9.58
CA VAL A 27 -0.60 -1.85 8.92
C VAL A 27 -1.29 -1.39 7.65
N VAL A 28 -0.88 -1.96 6.52
CA VAL A 28 -1.45 -1.64 5.20
C VAL A 28 -2.49 -2.69 4.85
N GLU A 29 -3.73 -2.29 4.89
CA GLU A 29 -4.83 -3.11 4.40
C GLU A 29 -4.92 -3.05 2.86
N ILE A 30 -5.38 -4.15 2.24
CA ILE A 30 -5.56 -4.25 0.78
C ILE A 30 -6.55 -3.19 0.27
N SER A 31 -7.55 -2.86 1.07
CA SER A 31 -8.61 -1.89 0.80
C SER A 31 -8.30 -0.48 1.27
N ARG A 32 -7.02 -0.11 1.38
CA ARG A 32 -6.66 1.24 1.85
C ARG A 32 -7.33 2.30 0.99
N ASP A 33 -8.07 3.15 1.64
CA ASP A 33 -8.96 4.15 1.08
C ASP A 33 -8.16 5.27 0.36
N ILE A 34 -8.46 5.52 -0.92
CA ILE A 34 -7.89 6.65 -1.69
C ILE A 34 -8.12 8.00 -0.99
N PRO A 35 -9.29 8.29 -0.38
CA PRO A 35 -9.49 9.44 0.47
C PRO A 35 -8.44 9.62 1.56
N TRP A 36 -8.10 8.55 2.26
CA TRP A 36 -7.05 8.59 3.27
C TRP A 36 -5.70 9.02 2.67
N LEU A 37 -5.37 8.48 1.50
CA LEU A 37 -4.16 8.88 0.78
C LEU A 37 -4.20 10.36 0.40
N ILE A 38 -5.31 10.86 -0.15
CA ILE A 38 -5.46 12.26 -0.53
C ILE A 38 -5.18 13.17 0.67
N GLU A 39 -5.76 12.88 1.83
CA GLU A 39 -5.55 13.68 3.03
C GLU A 39 -4.09 13.67 3.53
N HIS A 40 -3.39 12.54 3.36
CA HIS A 40 -1.99 12.44 3.78
C HIS A 40 -1.00 13.03 2.76
N PHE A 41 -1.36 13.03 1.49
CA PHE A 41 -0.51 13.58 0.43
C PHE A 41 -0.62 15.10 0.32
N LYS A 42 -1.78 15.70 0.59
CA LYS A 42 -2.01 17.13 0.38
C LYS A 42 -1.01 18.02 1.13
N ASP A 43 -0.58 17.59 2.32
CA ASP A 43 0.32 18.32 3.20
C ASP A 43 1.75 17.75 3.24
N ASN A 44 2.05 16.75 2.38
CA ASN A 44 3.35 16.07 2.36
C ASN A 44 3.94 16.03 0.94
N ALA A 45 4.55 17.14 0.54
CA ALA A 45 5.18 17.27 -0.77
C ALA A 45 6.32 16.26 -0.99
N ASP A 46 7.05 15.88 0.06
CA ASP A 46 8.16 14.91 -0.05
C ASP A 46 7.62 13.51 -0.38
N MET A 47 6.52 13.10 0.26
CA MET A 47 5.87 11.83 -0.06
C MET A 47 5.28 11.85 -1.48
N MET A 48 4.65 12.95 -1.90
CA MET A 48 4.12 13.09 -3.26
C MET A 48 5.25 12.96 -4.30
N ASN A 49 6.37 13.64 -4.10
CA ASN A 49 7.55 13.57 -4.98
C ASN A 49 8.11 12.15 -5.03
N PHE A 50 8.25 11.49 -3.87
CA PHE A 50 8.73 10.11 -3.77
C PHE A 50 7.85 9.15 -4.58
N VAL A 51 6.54 9.25 -4.42
CA VAL A 51 5.59 8.41 -5.16
C VAL A 51 5.67 8.68 -6.67
N GLY A 52 5.71 9.95 -7.08
CA GLY A 52 5.86 10.35 -8.48
C GLY A 52 7.14 9.79 -9.11
N GLU A 53 8.27 9.86 -8.40
CA GLU A 53 9.53 9.30 -8.87
C GLU A 53 9.46 7.78 -9.09
N ILE A 54 8.85 7.04 -8.17
CA ILE A 54 8.70 5.59 -8.33
C ILE A 54 7.80 5.27 -9.53
N PHE A 55 6.67 5.95 -9.69
CA PHE A 55 5.79 5.74 -10.84
C PHE A 55 6.50 5.98 -12.18
N THR A 56 7.34 7.00 -12.25
CA THR A 56 8.16 7.27 -13.44
C THR A 56 9.17 6.14 -13.71
N LYS A 57 9.86 5.66 -12.66
CA LYS A 57 10.86 4.59 -12.76
C LYS A 57 10.27 3.22 -13.10
N VAL A 58 9.04 2.96 -12.68
CA VAL A 58 8.32 1.70 -12.94
C VAL A 58 7.94 1.54 -14.42
N GLY A 59 7.95 2.62 -15.21
CA GLY A 59 7.75 2.54 -16.65
C GLY A 59 6.30 2.29 -17.09
N LEU A 60 5.33 2.66 -16.27
CA LEU A 60 3.89 2.58 -16.61
C LEU A 60 3.42 3.73 -17.52
N GLY A 61 4.33 4.57 -18.00
CA GLY A 61 4.00 5.75 -18.80
C GLY A 61 3.52 6.95 -17.98
N ILE A 62 3.45 6.80 -16.64
CA ILE A 62 3.09 7.88 -15.73
C ILE A 62 4.32 8.77 -15.52
N GLN A 63 4.15 10.06 -15.76
CA GLN A 63 5.23 11.07 -15.67
C GLN A 63 5.15 11.84 -14.34
N SER A 64 3.96 12.09 -13.87
CA SER A 64 3.73 12.75 -12.59
C SER A 64 2.36 12.39 -12.02
N LEU A 65 2.19 12.68 -10.74
CA LEU A 65 0.97 12.51 -9.97
C LEU A 65 0.73 13.79 -9.18
N TYR A 66 -0.50 14.25 -9.13
CA TYR A 66 -0.88 15.39 -8.28
C TYR A 66 -2.32 15.25 -7.78
N ILE A 67 -2.67 16.03 -6.76
CA ILE A 67 -4.04 16.16 -6.28
C ILE A 67 -4.65 17.40 -6.94
N LYS A 68 -5.78 17.20 -7.60
CA LYS A 68 -6.60 18.28 -8.16
C LYS A 68 -7.64 18.67 -7.15
N ASP A 69 -7.69 19.96 -6.84
CA ASP A 69 -8.75 20.60 -6.07
C ASP A 69 -9.75 21.27 -7.01
N GLU A 70 -11.02 20.92 -6.88
CA GLU A 70 -12.11 21.54 -7.65
C GLU A 70 -13.23 21.97 -6.70
N SER A 71 -13.87 23.13 -6.96
CA SER A 71 -15.04 23.51 -6.17
C SER A 71 -16.19 22.52 -6.39
N PHE A 72 -16.91 22.18 -5.33
CA PHE A 72 -18.03 21.23 -5.41
C PHE A 72 -19.09 21.66 -6.45
N ASP A 73 -19.36 22.96 -6.55
CA ASP A 73 -20.32 23.50 -7.52
C ASP A 73 -19.84 23.35 -8.98
N GLN A 74 -18.53 23.35 -9.19
CA GLN A 74 -17.95 23.16 -10.51
C GLN A 74 -17.93 21.69 -10.88
N TRP A 75 -17.57 20.82 -9.93
CA TRP A 75 -17.61 19.37 -10.08
C TRP A 75 -19.03 18.87 -10.39
N LEU A 76 -20.06 19.40 -9.71
CA LEU A 76 -21.46 19.06 -9.96
C LEU A 76 -21.93 19.29 -11.41
N LYS A 77 -21.31 20.22 -12.15
CA LYS A 77 -21.65 20.46 -13.56
C LYS A 77 -21.14 19.36 -14.50
N ASN A 78 -20.15 18.60 -14.04
CA ASN A 78 -19.44 17.58 -14.83
C ASN A 78 -19.91 16.16 -14.54
N VAL A 79 -20.73 15.96 -13.50
CA VAL A 79 -21.25 14.64 -13.11
C VAL A 79 -22.71 14.47 -13.50
N SER A 80 -23.21 13.23 -13.50
CA SER A 80 -24.62 12.95 -13.76
C SER A 80 -25.53 13.59 -12.69
N GLN A 81 -26.78 13.88 -13.06
CA GLN A 81 -27.75 14.45 -12.12
C GLN A 81 -28.00 13.58 -10.90
N GLU A 82 -27.92 12.25 -11.06
CA GLU A 82 -28.14 11.30 -9.96
C GLU A 82 -26.93 11.30 -9.00
N GLU A 83 -25.72 11.26 -9.51
CA GLU A 83 -24.49 11.36 -8.72
C GLU A 83 -24.43 12.69 -7.97
N GLY A 84 -24.77 13.80 -8.64
CA GLY A 84 -24.81 15.13 -8.03
C GLY A 84 -25.80 15.22 -6.86
N LYS A 85 -27.00 14.65 -6.99
CA LYS A 85 -27.99 14.62 -5.90
C LYS A 85 -27.54 13.80 -4.71
N VAL A 86 -26.95 12.64 -4.95
CA VAL A 86 -26.42 11.77 -3.88
C VAL A 86 -25.29 12.50 -3.15
N ALA A 87 -24.37 13.11 -3.89
CA ALA A 87 -23.27 13.88 -3.36
C ALA A 87 -23.73 15.05 -2.48
N ASP A 88 -24.72 15.80 -2.93
CA ASP A 88 -25.26 16.94 -2.18
C ASP A 88 -25.97 16.51 -0.88
N ILE A 89 -26.74 15.40 -0.93
CA ILE A 89 -27.40 14.86 0.26
C ILE A 89 -26.38 14.37 1.29
N MET A 90 -25.31 13.71 0.86
CA MET A 90 -24.29 13.16 1.76
C MET A 90 -23.47 14.28 2.41
N THR A 91 -23.01 15.25 1.63
CA THR A 91 -22.23 16.38 2.14
C THR A 91 -23.05 17.29 3.06
N ASN A 92 -24.32 17.54 2.74
CA ASN A 92 -25.22 18.32 3.62
C ASN A 92 -25.48 17.62 4.98
N LYS A 93 -25.29 16.31 5.07
CA LYS A 93 -25.36 15.54 6.32
C LYS A 93 -24.02 15.45 7.05
N GLY A 94 -22.99 16.14 6.61
CA GLY A 94 -21.63 16.06 7.18
C GLY A 94 -20.94 14.72 6.93
N LEU A 95 -21.43 13.94 5.97
CA LEU A 95 -20.80 12.69 5.56
C LEU A 95 -19.79 12.98 4.46
N SER A 96 -18.57 12.46 4.61
CA SER A 96 -17.59 12.47 3.52
C SER A 96 -18.14 11.66 2.36
N LEU A 97 -18.26 12.29 1.19
CA LEU A 97 -18.60 11.57 -0.01
C LEU A 97 -17.31 10.99 -0.60
N SER A 98 -17.29 9.68 -0.76
CA SER A 98 -16.31 9.04 -1.63
C SER A 98 -17.07 8.39 -2.79
N LYS A 99 -16.69 8.71 -4.03
CA LYS A 99 -17.20 7.99 -5.20
C LYS A 99 -16.58 6.60 -5.18
N MET A 100 -17.43 5.57 -5.08
CA MET A 100 -17.01 4.18 -4.97
C MET A 100 -17.00 3.52 -6.35
N ILE A 101 -15.96 2.76 -6.66
CA ILE A 101 -15.92 1.81 -7.76
C ILE A 101 -15.40 0.51 -7.18
N ASP A 102 -16.12 -0.56 -7.42
CA ASP A 102 -15.83 -1.87 -6.84
C ASP A 102 -15.51 -1.78 -5.33
N ASP A 103 -16.34 -0.97 -4.61
CA ASP A 103 -16.20 -0.67 -3.19
C ASP A 103 -14.93 0.13 -2.79
N VAL A 104 -14.19 0.69 -3.75
CA VAL A 104 -13.03 1.55 -3.48
C VAL A 104 -13.41 3.03 -3.67
N PRO A 105 -13.30 3.85 -2.62
CA PRO A 105 -13.54 5.29 -2.74
C PRO A 105 -12.42 5.97 -3.53
N MET A 106 -12.81 6.82 -4.51
CA MET A 106 -11.89 7.40 -5.49
C MET A 106 -11.66 8.90 -5.35
N LEU A 107 -12.50 9.60 -4.59
CA LEU A 107 -12.38 11.03 -4.36
C LEU A 107 -12.84 11.39 -2.94
N THR A 108 -12.45 12.57 -2.47
CA THR A 108 -12.95 13.13 -1.21
C THR A 108 -13.69 14.42 -1.44
N VAL A 109 -14.69 14.69 -0.61
CA VAL A 109 -15.31 16.01 -0.47
C VAL A 109 -15.04 16.52 0.94
N THR A 110 -14.36 17.65 1.02
CA THR A 110 -14.02 18.30 2.29
C THR A 110 -14.63 19.70 2.35
N GLU A 111 -14.86 20.21 3.55
CA GLU A 111 -15.26 21.59 3.76
C GLU A 111 -14.10 22.37 4.40
N GLU A 112 -13.60 23.37 3.70
CA GLU A 112 -12.53 24.25 4.15
C GLU A 112 -13.00 25.71 3.98
N ASP A 113 -12.90 26.50 5.05
CA ASP A 113 -13.33 27.92 5.08
C ASP A 113 -14.76 28.15 4.56
N GLY A 114 -15.69 27.24 4.87
CA GLY A 114 -17.08 27.29 4.42
C GLY A 114 -17.29 27.00 2.93
N LYS A 115 -16.27 26.48 2.25
CA LYS A 115 -16.35 26.03 0.85
C LYS A 115 -16.17 24.54 0.76
N ARG A 116 -17.01 23.89 -0.03
CA ARG A 116 -16.86 22.46 -0.33
C ARG A 116 -15.90 22.29 -1.50
N LEU A 117 -14.89 21.45 -1.28
CA LEU A 117 -13.86 21.10 -2.27
C LEU A 117 -13.92 19.60 -2.57
N VAL A 118 -13.81 19.25 -3.83
CA VAL A 118 -13.62 17.88 -4.31
C VAL A 118 -12.15 17.70 -4.62
N ARG A 119 -11.57 16.62 -4.09
CA ARG A 119 -10.17 16.26 -4.31
C ARG A 119 -10.07 14.88 -4.94
N GLU A 120 -9.26 14.79 -5.97
CA GLU A 120 -8.96 13.55 -6.68
C GLU A 120 -7.50 13.48 -7.10
N PHE A 121 -6.95 12.25 -7.19
CA PHE A 121 -5.65 12.06 -7.83
C PHE A 121 -5.76 12.18 -9.34
N VAL A 122 -4.80 12.88 -9.93
CA VAL A 122 -4.63 12.97 -11.38
C VAL A 122 -3.26 12.42 -11.76
N PHE A 123 -3.25 11.52 -12.73
CA PHE A 123 -2.05 10.92 -13.29
C PHE A 123 -1.73 11.58 -14.62
N GLN A 124 -0.56 12.17 -14.75
CA GLN A 124 -0.09 12.70 -16.03
C GLN A 124 0.64 11.60 -16.81
N GLN A 125 0.16 11.29 -17.99
CA GLN A 125 0.72 10.27 -18.85
C GLN A 125 1.10 10.86 -20.21
N ILE A 126 2.07 10.25 -20.88
CA ILE A 126 2.43 10.62 -22.24
C ILE A 126 1.41 10.04 -23.21
N GLY A 127 0.66 10.91 -23.89
CA GLY A 127 -0.25 10.54 -24.96
C GLY A 127 0.48 10.18 -26.25
N ARG A 128 -0.28 9.71 -27.25
CA ARG A 128 0.27 9.26 -28.56
C ARG A 128 1.10 10.32 -29.30
N ASN A 129 0.86 11.60 -29.03
CA ASN A 129 1.53 12.71 -29.68
C ASN A 129 2.74 13.22 -28.87
N GLY A 130 3.14 12.53 -27.81
CA GLY A 130 4.16 13.00 -26.88
C GLY A 130 3.69 14.14 -25.95
N SER A 131 2.41 14.56 -26.02
CA SER A 131 1.83 15.53 -25.09
C SER A 131 1.47 14.86 -23.78
N LEU A 132 1.54 15.62 -22.69
CA LEU A 132 1.02 15.17 -21.40
C LEU A 132 -0.50 15.21 -21.42
N CYS A 133 -1.12 14.14 -20.96
CA CYS A 133 -2.55 14.01 -20.78
C CYS A 133 -2.86 13.70 -19.34
N ASP A 134 -3.79 14.44 -18.76
CA ASP A 134 -4.32 14.17 -17.44
C ASP A 134 -5.31 12.98 -17.50
N MET A 135 -5.07 12.01 -16.65
CA MET A 135 -5.90 10.82 -16.51
C MET A 135 -6.40 10.75 -15.06
N ASP A 136 -7.69 10.55 -14.90
CA ASP A 136 -8.29 10.35 -13.57
C ASP A 136 -7.94 8.98 -12.97
N VAL A 137 -8.19 8.83 -11.68
CA VAL A 137 -8.00 7.59 -10.93
C VAL A 137 -8.79 6.43 -11.56
N MET A 138 -9.98 6.71 -12.08
CA MET A 138 -10.91 5.76 -12.67
C MET A 138 -10.37 5.11 -13.93
N SER A 139 -9.52 5.82 -14.65
CA SER A 139 -8.88 5.37 -15.88
C SER A 139 -7.64 4.49 -15.63
N GLN A 140 -7.25 4.31 -14.36
CA GLN A 140 -6.06 3.55 -14.01
C GLN A 140 -6.34 2.06 -13.87
N SER A 141 -5.31 1.24 -14.09
CA SER A 141 -5.40 -0.20 -13.83
C SER A 141 -5.41 -0.51 -12.33
N THR A 142 -6.00 -1.64 -11.94
CA THR A 142 -5.97 -2.13 -10.55
C THR A 142 -4.54 -2.17 -10.00
N GLY A 143 -3.56 -2.61 -10.81
CA GLY A 143 -2.15 -2.64 -10.40
C GLY A 143 -1.58 -1.24 -10.14
N THR A 144 -1.96 -0.23 -10.93
CA THR A 144 -1.56 1.17 -10.71
C THR A 144 -2.14 1.69 -9.39
N LEU A 145 -3.41 1.41 -9.11
CA LEU A 145 -4.05 1.81 -7.86
C LEU A 145 -3.43 1.10 -6.66
N ARG A 146 -3.11 -0.17 -6.79
CA ARG A 146 -2.41 -0.92 -5.75
C ARG A 146 -1.02 -0.34 -5.45
N LEU A 147 -0.26 0.04 -6.47
CA LEU A 147 1.01 0.75 -6.29
C LEU A 147 0.82 2.08 -5.55
N LEU A 148 -0.24 2.83 -5.87
CA LEU A 148 -0.55 4.08 -5.17
C LEU A 148 -0.76 3.87 -3.66
N THR A 149 -1.25 2.71 -3.24
CA THR A 149 -1.40 2.37 -1.81
C THR A 149 -0.12 1.82 -1.17
N LEU A 150 0.71 1.10 -1.93
CA LEU A 150 1.93 0.48 -1.40
C LEU A 150 3.12 1.43 -1.29
N ILE A 151 3.32 2.31 -2.27
CA ILE A 151 4.48 3.20 -2.31
C ILE A 151 4.54 4.13 -1.08
N PRO A 152 3.43 4.74 -0.60
CA PRO A 152 3.42 5.49 0.65
C PRO A 152 3.83 4.67 1.88
N ALA A 153 3.46 3.40 1.93
CA ALA A 153 3.86 2.52 3.03
C ALA A 153 5.38 2.32 3.05
N ILE A 154 5.98 2.12 1.86
CA ILE A 154 7.44 2.04 1.71
C ILE A 154 8.10 3.38 2.09
N TYR A 155 7.48 4.51 1.73
CA TYR A 155 7.93 5.83 2.16
C TYR A 155 7.99 5.94 3.70
N PHE A 156 6.94 5.52 4.39
CA PHE A 156 6.90 5.53 5.85
C PHE A 156 7.97 4.64 6.47
N ALA A 157 8.21 3.46 5.91
CA ALA A 157 9.29 2.59 6.38
C ALA A 157 10.66 3.25 6.18
N ILE A 158 10.93 3.85 5.02
CA ILE A 158 12.23 4.43 4.70
C ILE A 158 12.47 5.75 5.44
N ASN A 159 11.52 6.69 5.38
CA ASN A 159 11.76 8.07 5.81
C ASN A 159 11.30 8.36 7.23
N ASN A 160 10.37 7.55 7.77
CA ASN A 160 9.84 7.72 9.13
C ASN A 160 10.28 6.59 10.08
N GLU A 161 11.13 5.69 9.60
CA GLU A 161 11.64 4.55 10.38
C GLU A 161 10.51 3.73 11.04
N LYS A 162 9.41 3.55 10.28
CA LYS A 162 8.28 2.74 10.75
C LYS A 162 8.50 1.26 10.47
N THR A 163 7.88 0.42 11.28
CA THR A 163 7.63 -0.99 10.96
C THR A 163 6.33 -1.06 10.19
N VAL A 164 6.40 -1.49 8.94
CA VAL A 164 5.25 -1.58 8.03
C VAL A 164 4.89 -3.04 7.81
N LEU A 165 3.61 -3.37 8.06
CA LEU A 165 3.01 -4.68 7.80
C LEU A 165 2.14 -4.60 6.55
N ILE A 166 2.38 -5.47 5.56
CA ILE A 166 1.59 -5.55 4.34
C ILE A 166 1.12 -6.99 4.13
N ASP A 167 -0.19 -7.18 4.11
CA ASP A 167 -0.75 -8.48 3.74
C ASP A 167 -0.90 -8.57 2.23
N GLU A 168 -0.53 -9.73 1.65
CA GLU A 168 -0.57 -10.00 0.21
C GLU A 168 0.04 -8.85 -0.63
N ILE A 169 1.32 -8.58 -0.44
CA ILE A 169 2.02 -7.47 -1.14
C ILE A 169 1.94 -7.59 -2.67
N ASP A 170 1.82 -8.81 -3.19
CA ASP A 170 1.75 -9.14 -4.61
C ASP A 170 0.34 -9.01 -5.22
N ASN A 171 -0.70 -8.77 -4.41
CA ASN A 171 -2.08 -8.72 -4.90
C ASN A 171 -2.27 -7.64 -5.98
N GLY A 172 -2.59 -8.10 -7.20
CA GLY A 172 -2.86 -7.24 -8.35
C GLY A 172 -1.64 -6.56 -8.97
N ILE A 173 -0.42 -6.86 -8.53
CA ILE A 173 0.82 -6.24 -9.03
C ILE A 173 1.68 -7.29 -9.74
N HIS A 174 2.29 -6.88 -10.85
CA HIS A 174 3.20 -7.76 -11.60
C HIS A 174 4.42 -8.17 -10.74
N PRO A 175 4.81 -9.46 -10.72
CA PRO A 175 5.91 -9.97 -9.88
C PRO A 175 7.21 -9.18 -9.96
N MET A 176 7.59 -8.74 -11.17
CA MET A 176 8.81 -7.95 -11.36
C MET A 176 8.76 -6.58 -10.66
N LEU A 177 7.56 -5.99 -10.54
CA LEU A 177 7.38 -4.71 -9.84
C LEU A 177 7.55 -4.89 -8.34
N ILE A 178 6.94 -5.91 -7.77
CA ILE A 178 7.09 -6.23 -6.34
C ILE A 178 8.56 -6.53 -6.03
N LYS A 179 9.21 -7.34 -6.86
CA LYS A 179 10.64 -7.62 -6.72
C LYS A 179 11.48 -6.35 -6.66
N ASN A 180 11.22 -5.41 -7.57
CA ASN A 180 11.94 -4.14 -7.61
C ASN A 180 11.63 -3.24 -6.41
N LEU A 181 10.38 -3.22 -5.92
CA LEU A 181 10.01 -2.46 -4.73
C LEU A 181 10.68 -3.01 -3.46
N VAL A 182 10.67 -4.34 -3.27
CA VAL A 182 11.34 -4.99 -2.14
C VAL A 182 12.85 -4.75 -2.21
N LYS A 183 13.46 -4.87 -3.41
CA LYS A 183 14.86 -4.54 -3.63
C LYS A 183 15.16 -3.08 -3.29
N PHE A 184 14.35 -2.16 -3.76
CA PHE A 184 14.50 -0.74 -3.48
C PHE A 184 14.48 -0.44 -1.98
N PHE A 185 13.55 -1.08 -1.23
CA PHE A 185 13.53 -0.99 0.22
C PHE A 185 14.81 -1.58 0.85
N GLY A 186 15.21 -2.79 0.46
CA GLY A 186 16.39 -3.48 1.01
C GLY A 186 17.71 -2.75 0.75
N GLU A 187 17.82 -1.99 -0.35
CA GLU A 187 18.98 -1.15 -0.67
C GLU A 187 18.95 0.22 0.04
N SER A 188 17.82 0.59 0.66
CA SER A 188 17.71 1.80 1.45
C SER A 188 18.53 1.69 2.74
N LYS A 189 19.03 2.82 3.23
CA LYS A 189 19.75 2.88 4.51
C LYS A 189 18.82 3.22 5.68
N SER A 190 17.59 2.74 5.63
CA SER A 190 16.59 3.01 6.65
C SER A 190 16.76 2.08 7.86
N ASN A 191 16.39 2.58 9.04
CA ASN A 191 16.17 1.77 10.24
C ASN A 191 14.73 1.22 10.33
N GLY A 192 13.88 1.51 9.36
CA GLY A 192 12.54 0.97 9.29
C GLY A 192 12.52 -0.51 8.92
N GLN A 193 11.37 -1.13 9.08
CA GLN A 193 11.19 -2.55 8.81
C GLN A 193 9.99 -2.77 7.87
N LEU A 194 10.15 -3.65 6.87
CA LEU A 194 9.09 -4.08 5.98
C LEU A 194 8.80 -5.56 6.24
N ILE A 195 7.60 -5.85 6.72
CA ILE A 195 7.10 -7.22 6.95
C ILE A 195 5.92 -7.42 6.00
N TYR A 196 5.96 -8.49 5.21
CA TYR A 196 4.88 -8.74 4.26
C TYR A 196 4.58 -10.23 4.11
N THR A 197 3.33 -10.54 3.76
CA THR A 197 2.95 -11.86 3.27
C THR A 197 2.87 -11.84 1.76
N THR A 198 3.09 -13.00 1.12
CA THR A 198 3.06 -13.14 -0.34
C THR A 198 2.82 -14.58 -0.76
N HIS A 199 2.17 -14.75 -1.91
CA HIS A 199 2.11 -16.01 -2.64
C HIS A 199 3.10 -16.05 -3.81
N GLU A 200 3.86 -14.97 -4.04
CA GLU A 200 4.79 -14.85 -5.17
C GLU A 200 6.11 -15.57 -4.88
N THR A 201 6.28 -16.74 -5.47
CA THR A 201 7.46 -17.60 -5.24
C THR A 201 8.74 -17.03 -5.82
N ALA A 202 8.66 -16.16 -6.85
CA ALA A 202 9.84 -15.52 -7.43
C ALA A 202 10.60 -14.63 -6.42
N LEU A 203 9.95 -14.20 -5.33
CA LEU A 203 10.60 -13.48 -4.24
C LEU A 203 11.59 -14.38 -3.45
N LEU A 204 11.43 -15.70 -3.47
CA LEU A 204 12.35 -16.64 -2.83
C LEU A 204 13.72 -16.72 -3.51
N ASN A 205 13.82 -16.34 -4.79
CA ASN A 205 15.09 -16.33 -5.53
C ASN A 205 15.96 -15.10 -5.27
N GLN A 206 15.62 -14.28 -4.29
CA GLN A 206 16.36 -13.05 -3.96
C GLN A 206 17.37 -13.28 -2.82
N GLN A 207 18.20 -14.30 -2.92
CA GLN A 207 19.25 -14.59 -1.92
C GLN A 207 20.23 -13.44 -1.68
N GLU A 208 20.32 -12.50 -2.62
CA GLU A 208 21.13 -11.29 -2.48
C GLU A 208 20.44 -10.21 -1.65
N LEU A 209 19.10 -10.29 -1.50
CA LEU A 209 18.28 -9.28 -0.83
C LEU A 209 17.76 -9.71 0.54
N MET A 210 17.52 -11.01 0.71
CA MET A 210 16.97 -11.56 1.94
C MET A 210 17.86 -12.64 2.52
N ARG A 211 18.10 -12.58 3.81
CA ARG A 211 18.76 -13.64 4.55
C ARG A 211 17.76 -14.78 4.83
N PRO A 212 18.23 -16.02 5.02
CA PRO A 212 17.36 -17.14 5.35
C PRO A 212 16.51 -16.92 6.62
N ASP A 213 17.01 -16.14 7.58
CA ASP A 213 16.29 -15.79 8.82
C ASP A 213 15.20 -14.74 8.61
N GLU A 214 15.15 -14.07 7.47
CA GLU A 214 14.11 -13.12 7.07
C GLU A 214 12.95 -13.78 6.32
N VAL A 215 13.13 -15.03 5.85
CA VAL A 215 12.10 -15.78 5.12
C VAL A 215 11.42 -16.78 6.04
N TRP A 216 10.10 -16.66 6.15
CA TRP A 216 9.25 -17.47 7.03
C TRP A 216 8.18 -18.19 6.23
N PHE A 217 7.98 -19.46 6.52
CA PHE A 217 6.90 -20.27 5.98
C PHE A 217 5.79 -20.43 7.01
N VAL A 218 4.56 -20.38 6.52
CA VAL A 218 3.36 -20.51 7.34
C VAL A 218 2.50 -21.62 6.77
N GLU A 219 2.14 -22.60 7.59
CA GLU A 219 1.27 -23.70 7.20
C GLU A 219 0.22 -24.00 8.27
N LYS A 220 -0.89 -24.58 7.85
CA LYS A 220 -1.93 -25.04 8.78
C LYS A 220 -1.86 -26.57 8.92
N VAL A 221 -1.54 -27.04 10.11
CA VAL A 221 -1.43 -28.45 10.46
C VAL A 221 -2.42 -28.76 11.57
N GLU A 222 -3.35 -29.68 11.34
CA GLU A 222 -4.36 -30.11 12.32
C GLU A 222 -5.12 -28.98 12.98
N GLY A 223 -5.45 -27.95 12.19
CA GLY A 223 -6.21 -26.77 12.67
C GLY A 223 -5.34 -25.71 13.36
N CYS A 224 -4.05 -25.96 13.60
CA CYS A 224 -3.11 -25.02 14.18
C CYS A 224 -2.22 -24.38 13.11
N THR A 225 -1.93 -23.09 13.24
CA THR A 225 -0.94 -22.42 12.39
C THR A 225 0.45 -22.66 12.93
N LYS A 226 1.34 -23.16 12.07
CA LYS A 226 2.77 -23.29 12.35
C LYS A 226 3.54 -22.29 11.52
N MET A 227 4.55 -21.67 12.11
CA MET A 227 5.46 -20.75 11.44
C MET A 227 6.90 -21.16 11.75
N TYR A 228 7.75 -21.21 10.72
CA TYR A 228 9.14 -21.58 10.84
C TYR A 228 10.00 -20.88 9.78
N SER A 229 11.27 -20.67 10.10
CA SER A 229 12.19 -19.93 9.25
C SER A 229 12.87 -20.83 8.22
N LEU A 230 13.18 -20.26 7.06
CA LEU A 230 14.05 -20.89 6.07
C LEU A 230 15.44 -21.24 6.68
N ASN A 231 15.87 -20.50 7.71
CA ASN A 231 17.12 -20.76 8.44
C ASN A 231 17.10 -22.06 9.23
N ASP A 232 15.93 -22.66 9.48
CA ASP A 232 15.80 -23.98 10.15
C ASP A 232 16.21 -25.13 9.24
N PHE A 233 16.40 -24.86 7.94
CA PHE A 233 16.79 -25.83 6.94
C PHE A 233 18.27 -25.71 6.55
N LYS A 234 18.91 -26.84 6.26
CA LYS A 234 20.27 -26.85 5.71
C LYS A 234 20.23 -26.53 4.22
N ILE A 235 20.52 -25.29 3.86
CA ILE A 235 20.51 -24.83 2.48
C ILE A 235 21.93 -24.83 1.93
N HIS A 236 22.13 -25.52 0.80
CA HIS A 236 23.37 -25.42 0.03
C HIS A 236 23.30 -24.24 -0.92
N LYS A 237 24.35 -23.44 -1.03
CA LYS A 237 24.44 -22.22 -1.84
C LYS A 237 24.07 -22.37 -3.34
N THR A 238 24.04 -23.61 -3.83
CA THR A 238 23.74 -23.91 -5.24
C THR A 238 22.28 -24.28 -5.49
N ILE A 239 21.44 -24.32 -4.46
CA ILE A 239 20.02 -24.72 -4.59
C ILE A 239 19.18 -23.45 -4.78
N SER A 240 18.35 -23.44 -5.84
CA SER A 240 17.27 -22.47 -5.96
C SER A 240 16.26 -22.70 -4.84
N ILE A 241 16.06 -21.68 -4.00
CA ILE A 241 15.11 -21.76 -2.88
C ILE A 241 13.69 -21.89 -3.42
N GLU A 242 13.34 -21.16 -4.49
CA GLU A 242 12.05 -21.26 -5.15
C GLU A 242 11.76 -22.68 -5.62
N ASN A 243 12.68 -23.30 -6.36
CA ASN A 243 12.50 -24.68 -6.81
C ASN A 243 12.40 -25.66 -5.63
N GLY A 244 13.22 -25.46 -4.60
CA GLY A 244 13.13 -26.26 -3.38
C GLY A 244 11.79 -26.14 -2.67
N TYR A 245 11.20 -24.95 -2.64
CA TYR A 245 9.87 -24.71 -2.11
C TYR A 245 8.79 -25.40 -2.94
N LEU A 246 8.82 -25.21 -4.26
CA LEU A 246 7.87 -25.84 -5.19
C LEU A 246 7.96 -27.37 -5.20
N ASP A 247 9.15 -27.93 -4.94
CA ASP A 247 9.38 -29.37 -4.75
C ASP A 247 8.92 -29.89 -3.36
N GLY A 248 8.40 -29.03 -2.48
CA GLY A 248 7.93 -29.38 -1.14
C GLY A 248 9.01 -29.58 -0.08
N ARG A 249 10.27 -29.20 -0.36
CA ARG A 249 11.39 -29.43 0.58
C ARG A 249 11.29 -28.64 1.88
N PHE A 250 10.58 -27.52 1.84
CA PHE A 250 10.42 -26.62 2.99
C PHE A 250 9.02 -26.68 3.60
N GLY A 251 8.13 -27.55 3.12
CA GLY A 251 6.73 -27.56 3.56
C GLY A 251 5.93 -26.35 3.07
N ALA A 252 4.84 -26.03 3.76
CA ALA A 252 3.97 -24.88 3.49
C ALA A 252 3.41 -24.81 2.05
N ILE A 253 3.36 -25.95 1.35
CA ILE A 253 2.73 -26.06 0.03
C ILE A 253 1.28 -26.56 0.21
N PRO A 254 0.30 -25.95 -0.45
CA PRO A 254 -1.05 -26.47 -0.45
C PRO A 254 -1.09 -27.90 -1.01
N PHE A 255 -1.61 -28.84 -0.23
CA PHE A 255 -1.83 -30.19 -0.72
C PHE A 255 -3.02 -30.18 -1.70
N ILE A 256 -2.73 -30.24 -2.98
CA ILE A 256 -3.74 -30.41 -4.02
C ILE A 256 -4.02 -31.91 -4.13
N GLY A 257 -5.07 -32.37 -3.44
CA GLY A 257 -5.59 -33.72 -3.66
C GLY A 257 -6.00 -33.91 -5.12
N THR A 258 -6.12 -35.15 -5.57
CA THR A 258 -6.72 -35.45 -6.88
C THR A 258 -8.14 -34.89 -6.93
N LEU A 259 -8.36 -33.91 -7.81
CA LEU A 259 -9.68 -33.38 -8.14
C LEU A 259 -10.52 -34.44 -8.86
#